data_676ee4cc38156ecbb480fda336f8a64d
#
_entry.id   676ee4cc38156ecbb480fda336f8a64d
#
_cell.length_a   1.000
_cell.length_b   1.000
_cell.length_c   1.000
_cell.angle_alpha   90.00
_cell.angle_beta   90.00
_cell.angle_gamma   90.00
#
_symmetry.space_group_name_H-M   'P 1'
#
loop_
_entity.id
_entity.type
_entity.pdbx_description
1 polymer ?
#
loop_
_entity_poly.entity_id
_entity_poly.type
_entity_poly.pdbx_seq_one_letter_code
_entity_poly.pdbx_strand_id
1 'polypeptide(L)'
;MEPITIYSTIWCPDCRRAKSFLKERGVAFREVDIEQDPSGEAIVMKANDGKRVVPTFDVGGRYFACSPFDAEQLAEELQIPFNP
;
A
#
# COMPACT_ATOMS: atom_id res chain seq x y z
N MET A 1 -6.00 -7.44 -13.94
CA MET A 1 -5.58 -7.15 -12.54
C MET A 1 -6.35 -5.94 -12.03
N GLU A 2 -6.81 -6.00 -10.79
CA GLU A 2 -7.54 -4.89 -10.21
C GLU A 2 -6.61 -3.70 -9.98
N PRO A 3 -7.12 -2.47 -10.09
CA PRO A 3 -6.28 -1.30 -9.85
C PRO A 3 -5.77 -1.27 -8.42
N ILE A 4 -4.50 -0.89 -8.27
CA ILE A 4 -3.83 -0.84 -6.98
C ILE A 4 -3.49 0.62 -6.67
N THR A 5 -3.89 1.08 -5.50
CA THR A 5 -3.48 2.38 -4.97
C THR A 5 -2.72 2.15 -3.68
N ILE A 6 -1.55 2.77 -3.54
CA ILE A 6 -0.80 2.74 -2.29
C ILE A 6 -0.87 4.12 -1.65
N TYR A 7 -1.32 4.15 -0.41
CA TYR A 7 -1.35 5.37 0.40
C TYR A 7 -0.10 5.37 1.27
N SER A 8 0.70 6.42 1.14
CA SER A 8 2.04 6.45 1.71
C SER A 8 2.43 7.83 2.22
N THR A 9 3.61 7.90 2.82
CA THR A 9 4.28 9.17 3.13
C THR A 9 5.70 9.10 2.58
N ILE A 10 6.32 10.25 2.33
CA ILE A 10 7.64 10.29 1.71
C ILE A 10 8.74 9.78 2.64
N TRP A 11 8.50 9.80 3.95
CA TRP A 11 9.51 9.40 4.94
C TRP A 11 9.36 7.95 5.42
N CYS A 12 8.40 7.21 4.90
CA CYS A 12 8.07 5.88 5.38
C CYS A 12 8.96 4.80 4.74
N PRO A 13 9.83 4.13 5.51
CA PRO A 13 10.67 3.05 4.96
C PRO A 13 9.87 1.87 4.45
N ASP A 14 8.79 1.50 5.16
CA ASP A 14 7.94 0.40 4.73
C ASP A 14 7.25 0.70 3.40
N CYS A 15 6.88 1.97 3.19
CA CYS A 15 6.29 2.39 1.93
C CYS A 15 7.29 2.24 0.78
N ARG A 16 8.55 2.62 1.02
CA ARG A 16 9.59 2.48 0.00
C ARG A 16 9.84 1.02 -0.35
N ARG A 17 9.88 0.16 0.65
CA ARG A 17 10.08 -1.28 0.44
C ARG A 17 8.92 -1.88 -0.35
N ALA A 18 7.70 -1.49 -0.02
CA ALA A 18 6.52 -1.98 -0.73
C ALA A 18 6.54 -1.53 -2.18
N LYS A 19 6.87 -0.27 -2.44
CA LYS A 19 6.93 0.24 -3.81
C LYS A 19 8.02 -0.45 -4.63
N SER A 20 9.19 -0.67 -4.02
CA SER A 20 10.28 -1.40 -4.69
C SER A 20 9.85 -2.82 -5.04
N PHE A 21 9.19 -3.49 -4.11
CA PHE A 21 8.69 -4.84 -4.33
C PHE A 21 7.77 -4.89 -5.54
N LEU A 22 6.83 -3.96 -5.63
CA LEU A 22 5.88 -3.92 -6.76
C LEU A 22 6.59 -3.60 -8.07
N LYS A 23 7.52 -2.65 -8.06
CA LYS A 23 8.26 -2.28 -9.26
C LYS A 23 9.11 -3.44 -9.80
N GLU A 24 9.77 -4.17 -8.91
CA GLU A 24 10.59 -5.31 -9.30
C GLU A 24 9.78 -6.41 -9.96
N ARG A 25 8.51 -6.51 -9.63
CA ARG A 25 7.63 -7.52 -10.18
C ARG A 25 6.78 -7.01 -11.35
N GLY A 26 7.04 -5.78 -11.78
CA GLY A 26 6.32 -5.21 -12.91
C GLY A 26 4.86 -4.94 -12.63
N VAL A 27 4.50 -4.72 -11.36
CA VAL A 27 3.11 -4.46 -10.96
C VAL A 27 2.87 -2.96 -10.94
N ALA A 28 1.93 -2.50 -11.75
CA ALA A 28 1.59 -1.08 -11.81
C ALA A 28 0.74 -0.68 -10.60
N PHE A 29 0.97 0.52 -10.11
CA PHE A 29 0.21 1.05 -8.97
C PHE A 29 0.16 2.57 -9.05
N ARG A 30 -0.84 3.14 -8.37
CA ARG A 30 -0.97 4.57 -8.18
C ARG A 30 -0.55 4.89 -6.76
N GLU A 31 0.20 5.97 -6.58
CA GLU A 31 0.65 6.39 -5.25
C GLU A 31 -0.07 7.65 -4.81
N VAL A 32 -0.52 7.66 -3.56
CA VAL A 32 -1.15 8.84 -2.94
C VAL A 32 -0.37 9.19 -1.69
N ASP A 33 0.17 10.40 -1.64
CA ASP A 33 0.86 10.91 -0.46
C ASP A 33 -0.20 11.52 0.47
N ILE A 34 -0.46 10.85 1.59
CA ILE A 34 -1.53 11.27 2.50
C ILE A 34 -1.22 12.58 3.24
N GLU A 35 0.03 13.02 3.19
CA GLU A 35 0.37 14.33 3.77
C GLU A 35 0.01 15.47 2.84
N GLN A 36 -0.13 15.17 1.54
CA GLN A 36 -0.53 16.16 0.55
C GLN A 36 -2.00 16.04 0.17
N ASP A 37 -2.66 14.95 0.55
CA ASP A 37 -4.03 14.66 0.14
C ASP A 37 -4.89 14.32 1.36
N PRO A 38 -5.65 15.30 1.89
CA PRO A 38 -6.51 15.05 3.06
C PRO A 38 -7.57 13.99 2.82
N SER A 39 -8.05 13.84 1.59
CA SER A 39 -8.99 12.77 1.25
C SER A 39 -8.36 11.40 1.41
N GLY A 40 -7.10 11.28 0.95
CA GLY A 40 -6.35 10.05 1.11
C GLY A 40 -6.11 9.70 2.56
N GLU A 41 -5.77 10.70 3.37
CA GLU A 41 -5.59 10.48 4.80
C GLU A 41 -6.87 9.99 5.46
N ALA A 42 -8.01 10.58 5.11
CA ALA A 42 -9.30 10.16 5.66
C ALA A 42 -9.61 8.72 5.30
N ILE A 43 -9.29 8.30 4.08
CA ILE A 43 -9.48 6.92 3.63
C ILE A 43 -8.63 5.97 4.46
N VAL A 44 -7.36 6.30 4.68
CA VAL A 44 -6.45 5.49 5.48
C VAL A 44 -6.97 5.34 6.92
N MET A 45 -7.42 6.42 7.52
CA MET A 45 -7.91 6.38 8.89
C MET A 45 -9.20 5.56 8.99
N LYS A 46 -10.08 5.68 8.01
CA LYS A 46 -11.30 4.90 8.00
C LYS A 46 -11.01 3.41 7.87
N ALA A 47 -10.04 3.05 7.05
CA ALA A 47 -9.66 1.66 6.82
C ALA A 47 -8.95 1.04 8.02
N ASN A 48 -8.40 1.84 8.94
CA ASN A 48 -7.57 1.38 10.04
C ASN A 48 -8.09 1.81 11.41
N ASP A 49 -9.42 1.91 11.55
CA ASP A 49 -10.09 2.24 12.82
C ASP A 49 -9.61 3.56 13.42
N GLY A 50 -9.46 4.58 12.57
CA GLY A 50 -9.03 5.91 13.00
C GLY A 50 -7.54 6.07 13.16
N LYS A 51 -6.75 5.05 12.78
CA LYS A 51 -5.29 5.11 12.87
C LYS A 51 -4.69 5.45 11.52
N ARG A 52 -3.62 6.24 11.57
CA ARG A 52 -2.89 6.67 10.38
C ARG A 52 -1.77 5.67 10.09
N VAL A 53 -2.11 4.59 9.39
CA VAL A 53 -1.17 3.51 9.09
C VAL A 53 -0.74 3.57 7.64
N VAL A 54 0.57 3.59 7.38
CA VAL A 54 1.12 3.54 6.03
C VAL A 54 2.18 2.46 5.95
N PRO A 55 2.29 1.73 4.83
CA PRO A 55 1.45 1.83 3.64
C PRO A 55 0.10 1.15 3.83
N THR A 56 -0.95 1.76 3.33
CA THR A 56 -2.28 1.15 3.22
C THR A 56 -2.57 1.01 1.73
N PHE A 57 -3.15 -0.11 1.35
CA PHE A 57 -3.42 -0.42 -0.06
C PHE A 57 -4.91 -0.47 -0.31
N ASP A 58 -5.28 -0.04 -1.51
CA ASP A 58 -6.63 -0.23 -2.05
C ASP A 58 -6.48 -1.08 -3.30
N VAL A 59 -7.05 -2.27 -3.29
CA VAL A 59 -7.00 -3.19 -4.42
C VAL A 59 -8.45 -3.47 -4.83
N GLY A 60 -8.92 -2.72 -5.84
CA GLY A 60 -10.28 -2.86 -6.34
C GLY A 60 -11.35 -2.60 -5.29
N GLY A 61 -11.12 -1.69 -4.37
CA GLY A 61 -12.05 -1.35 -3.30
C GLY A 61 -11.84 -2.11 -2.00
N ARG A 62 -10.88 -3.03 -1.96
CA ARG A 62 -10.53 -3.78 -0.77
C ARG A 62 -9.27 -3.15 -0.15
N TYR A 63 -9.35 -2.84 1.14
CA TYR A 63 -8.28 -2.12 1.84
C TYR A 63 -7.54 -3.03 2.81
N PHE A 64 -6.22 -2.88 2.88
CA PHE A 64 -5.40 -3.54 3.89
C PHE A 64 -4.12 -2.73 4.12
N ALA A 65 -3.53 -2.89 5.30
CA ALA A 65 -2.26 -2.26 5.63
C ALA A 65 -1.14 -3.30 5.59
N CYS A 66 0.07 -2.85 5.25
CA CYS A 66 1.24 -3.72 5.25
C CYS A 66 2.35 -3.02 6.06
N SER A 67 2.13 -2.92 7.36
CA SER A 67 3.04 -2.23 8.27
C SER A 67 3.22 -3.09 9.53
N PRO A 68 4.42 -3.61 9.80
CA PRO A 68 5.65 -3.41 9.00
C PRO A 68 5.57 -4.12 7.65
N PHE A 69 6.43 -3.71 6.73
CA PHE A 69 6.45 -4.31 5.40
C PHE A 69 6.76 -5.81 5.48
N ASP A 70 5.95 -6.59 4.79
CA ASP A 70 6.12 -8.04 4.71
C ASP A 70 5.83 -8.44 3.26
N ALA A 71 6.90 -8.83 2.55
CA ALA A 71 6.79 -9.16 1.12
C ALA A 71 5.85 -10.33 0.88
N GLU A 72 5.88 -11.32 1.75
CA GLU A 72 5.02 -12.50 1.60
C GLU A 72 3.55 -12.14 1.78
N GLN A 73 3.25 -11.32 2.80
CA GLN A 73 1.89 -10.83 3.01
C GLN A 73 1.40 -10.05 1.80
N LEU A 74 2.24 -9.16 1.28
CA LEU A 74 1.85 -8.32 0.14
C LEU A 74 1.61 -9.18 -1.10
N ALA A 75 2.47 -10.17 -1.34
CA ALA A 75 2.30 -11.07 -2.47
C ALA A 75 0.98 -11.84 -2.36
N GLU A 76 0.64 -12.32 -1.17
CA GLU A 76 -0.61 -13.04 -0.95
C GLU A 76 -1.83 -12.14 -1.17
N GLU A 77 -1.78 -10.92 -0.64
CA GLU A 77 -2.90 -9.98 -0.79
C GLU A 77 -3.13 -9.60 -2.24
N LEU A 78 -2.07 -9.52 -3.03
CA LEU A 78 -2.16 -9.14 -4.44
C LEU A 78 -2.28 -10.35 -5.36
N GLN A 79 -2.19 -11.55 -4.82
CA GLN A 79 -2.26 -12.81 -5.58
C GLN A 79 -1.20 -12.86 -6.67
N ILE A 80 0.01 -12.45 -6.34
CA ILE A 80 1.16 -12.54 -7.23
C ILE A 80 2.16 -13.54 -6.65
N PRO A 81 3.01 -14.15 -7.50
CA PRO A 81 3.99 -15.11 -6.99
C PRO A 81 4.96 -14.45 -6.03
N PHE A 82 5.22 -15.12 -4.91
CA PHE A 82 6.28 -14.71 -4.01
C PHE A 82 7.55 -15.41 -4.44
N ASN A 83 8.44 -14.63 -5.01
CA ASN A 83 9.64 -15.16 -5.62
C ASN A 83 10.83 -14.38 -5.08
N PRO A 84 11.59 -14.98 -4.16
CA PRO A 84 12.71 -14.28 -3.54
C PRO A 84 13.80 -13.90 -4.53
#